data_d7b3ea7927b0559fb3cb2030eb780f6f
#
_entry.id   d7b3ea7927b0559fb3cb2030eb780f6f
#
_cell.length_a   1.000
_cell.length_b   1.000
_cell.length_c   1.000
_cell.angle_alpha   90.00
_cell.angle_beta   90.00
_cell.angle_gamma   90.00
#
_symmetry.space_group_name_H-M   'P 1'
#
loop_
_entity.id
_entity.type
_entity.pdbx_description
1 polymer ?
#
loop_
_entity_poly.entity_id
_entity_poly.type
_entity_poly.pdbx_seq_one_letter_code
_entity_poly.pdbx_strand_id
1 'polypeptide(L)'
;MINWENVFRNSDVFKNNKPFPYGFVENFFHEDFYNELYNTYPKIDESWYVPADASRSAQKKWFGAADPNSEQRNADVEDPSLSKAWNEFFHYIHSKEFLDNMSKYSGIELTGFTHFGFVVNGKGSFNMPHAHHATKQKNDYAYNITILAYFAKGWKHGEPGGTYIASDEDESSIIFEPYNLDNTCVIFAETPRSFHGSRYMTQDAQRKSIQFTLV
;
A
#
# COMPACT_ATOMS: atom_id res chain seq x y z
N MET A 1 -16.26 0.63 6.37
CA MET A 1 -14.96 0.94 5.76
C MET A 1 -14.28 -0.33 5.28
N ILE A 2 -13.44 -0.98 6.07
CA ILE A 2 -12.73 -2.22 5.69
C ILE A 2 -13.66 -3.44 5.77
N ASN A 3 -13.54 -4.32 4.81
CA ASN A 3 -14.21 -5.61 4.82
C ASN A 3 -13.36 -6.63 5.61
N TRP A 4 -13.46 -6.57 6.93
CA TRP A 4 -12.66 -7.40 7.82
C TRP A 4 -12.89 -8.90 7.63
N GLU A 5 -14.07 -9.31 7.18
CA GLU A 5 -14.34 -10.71 6.88
C GLU A 5 -13.39 -11.22 5.78
N ASN A 6 -13.25 -10.47 4.68
CA ASN A 6 -12.35 -10.82 3.59
C ASN A 6 -10.88 -10.74 4.02
N VAL A 7 -10.51 -9.74 4.82
CA VAL A 7 -9.16 -9.62 5.37
C VAL A 7 -8.82 -10.86 6.20
N PHE A 8 -9.65 -11.23 7.15
CA PHE A 8 -9.37 -12.38 8.03
C PHE A 8 -9.36 -13.73 7.31
N ARG A 9 -10.16 -13.93 6.24
CA ARG A 9 -10.07 -15.13 5.41
C ARG A 9 -8.68 -15.35 4.81
N ASN A 10 -7.93 -14.29 4.61
CA ASN A 10 -6.58 -14.33 4.05
C ASN A 10 -5.46 -14.45 5.11
N SER A 11 -5.79 -14.42 6.39
CA SER A 11 -4.82 -14.38 7.49
C SER A 11 -3.85 -15.57 7.49
N ASP A 12 -4.36 -16.79 7.30
CA ASP A 12 -3.50 -17.99 7.28
C ASP A 12 -2.59 -18.01 6.05
N VAL A 13 -3.10 -17.56 4.89
CA VAL A 13 -2.31 -17.42 3.66
C VAL A 13 -1.17 -16.43 3.92
N PHE A 14 -1.49 -15.25 4.46
CA PHE A 14 -0.49 -14.24 4.79
C PHE A 14 0.63 -14.81 5.67
N LYS A 15 0.28 -15.45 6.79
CA LYS A 15 1.26 -15.95 7.78
C LYS A 15 2.14 -17.08 7.26
N ASN A 16 1.65 -17.87 6.31
CA ASN A 16 2.35 -19.06 5.80
C ASN A 16 3.12 -18.82 4.50
N ASN A 17 2.85 -17.73 3.77
CA ASN A 17 3.59 -17.42 2.56
C ASN A 17 5.08 -17.19 2.82
N LYS A 18 5.88 -17.58 1.82
CA LYS A 18 7.35 -17.51 1.85
C LYS A 18 7.84 -16.70 0.64
N PRO A 19 9.00 -16.04 0.74
CA PRO A 19 10.04 -16.11 1.79
C PRO A 19 9.74 -15.25 3.04
N PHE A 20 8.70 -14.44 3.01
CA PHE A 20 8.22 -13.61 4.12
C PHE A 20 6.68 -13.58 4.08
N PRO A 21 5.99 -13.17 5.16
CA PRO A 21 4.55 -13.07 5.15
C PRO A 21 4.04 -12.03 4.14
N TYR A 22 3.15 -12.45 3.26
CA TYR A 22 2.41 -11.55 2.35
C TYR A 22 1.04 -12.11 2.02
N GLY A 23 0.11 -11.24 1.66
CA GLY A 23 -1.25 -11.60 1.30
C GLY A 23 -1.84 -10.68 0.24
N PHE A 24 -2.86 -11.19 -0.44
CA PHE A 24 -3.65 -10.45 -1.40
C PHE A 24 -5.13 -10.56 -1.01
N VAL A 25 -5.77 -9.43 -0.81
CA VAL A 25 -7.14 -9.35 -0.35
C VAL A 25 -8.00 -8.69 -1.42
N GLU A 26 -9.03 -9.39 -1.90
CA GLU A 26 -10.05 -8.84 -2.80
C GLU A 26 -11.23 -8.27 -1.99
N ASN A 27 -11.89 -7.26 -2.56
CA ASN A 27 -12.95 -6.51 -1.89
C ASN A 27 -12.49 -6.03 -0.50
N PHE A 28 -11.34 -5.38 -0.47
CA PHE A 28 -10.70 -4.90 0.76
C PHE A 28 -11.56 -3.89 1.52
N PHE A 29 -12.21 -2.99 0.79
CA PHE A 29 -13.23 -2.09 1.33
C PHE A 29 -14.63 -2.64 1.07
N HIS A 30 -15.60 -2.27 1.90
CA HIS A 30 -17.01 -2.39 1.53
C HIS A 30 -17.29 -1.52 0.30
N GLU A 31 -18.13 -2.00 -0.62
CA GLU A 31 -18.30 -1.43 -1.96
C GLU A 31 -18.68 0.06 -1.95
N ASP A 32 -19.66 0.45 -1.12
CA ASP A 32 -20.10 1.85 -1.05
C ASP A 32 -18.95 2.78 -0.64
N PHE A 33 -18.18 2.40 0.36
CA PHE A 33 -17.03 3.16 0.83
C PHE A 33 -15.91 3.19 -0.21
N TYR A 34 -15.64 2.06 -0.86
CA TYR A 34 -14.69 2.00 -1.97
C TYR A 34 -15.06 2.97 -3.09
N ASN A 35 -16.33 2.97 -3.50
CA ASN A 35 -16.80 3.85 -4.56
C ASN A 35 -16.66 5.34 -4.18
N GLU A 36 -16.88 5.70 -2.94
CA GLU A 36 -16.67 7.06 -2.45
C GLU A 36 -15.19 7.45 -2.50
N LEU A 37 -14.29 6.61 -2.00
CA LEU A 37 -12.84 6.82 -2.08
C LEU A 37 -12.36 6.90 -3.54
N TYR A 38 -12.83 6.01 -4.40
CA TYR A 38 -12.47 6.00 -5.82
C TYR A 38 -12.88 7.28 -6.54
N ASN A 39 -14.12 7.74 -6.34
CA ASN A 39 -14.66 8.93 -6.99
C ASN A 39 -14.04 10.23 -6.49
N THR A 40 -13.54 10.24 -5.26
CA THR A 40 -12.90 11.38 -4.61
C THR A 40 -11.39 11.26 -4.49
N TYR A 41 -10.79 10.29 -5.20
CA TYR A 41 -9.33 10.14 -5.22
C TYR A 41 -8.68 11.45 -5.69
N PRO A 42 -7.66 11.97 -4.98
CA PRO A 42 -7.11 13.29 -5.26
C PRO A 42 -6.55 13.37 -6.68
N LYS A 43 -6.82 14.49 -7.34
CA LYS A 43 -6.27 14.79 -8.67
C LYS A 43 -4.80 15.16 -8.54
N ILE A 44 -4.03 14.85 -9.58
CA ILE A 44 -2.62 15.24 -9.65
C ILE A 44 -2.55 16.77 -9.84
N ASP A 45 -1.84 17.43 -8.96
CA ASP A 45 -1.58 18.86 -8.94
C ASP A 45 -0.14 19.14 -8.45
N GLU A 46 0.20 20.40 -8.16
CA GLU A 46 1.52 20.82 -7.70
C GLU A 46 1.94 20.25 -6.33
N SER A 47 1.02 19.69 -5.57
CA SER A 47 1.33 19.00 -4.29
C SER A 47 1.87 17.58 -4.47
N TRP A 48 1.84 17.06 -5.70
CA TRP A 48 2.40 15.78 -6.03
C TRP A 48 3.88 15.91 -6.41
N TYR A 49 4.65 14.89 -6.12
CA TYR A 49 6.07 14.84 -6.46
C TYR A 49 6.46 13.46 -7.00
N VAL A 50 7.55 13.42 -7.74
CA VAL A 50 8.22 12.17 -8.12
C VAL A 50 9.45 12.05 -7.22
N PRO A 51 9.65 10.93 -6.50
CA PRO A 51 10.85 10.75 -5.70
C PRO A 51 12.10 10.89 -6.55
N ALA A 52 13.12 11.57 -6.01
CA ALA A 52 14.42 11.74 -6.67
C ALA A 52 15.27 10.45 -6.51
N ASP A 53 14.73 9.33 -7.01
CA ASP A 53 15.32 8.01 -6.93
C ASP A 53 15.22 7.35 -8.30
N ALA A 54 16.36 7.04 -8.91
CA ALA A 54 16.41 6.44 -10.26
C ALA A 54 15.73 5.06 -10.37
N SER A 55 15.49 4.40 -9.24
CA SER A 55 14.80 3.11 -9.19
C SER A 55 13.28 3.21 -9.13
N ARG A 56 12.72 4.44 -9.01
CA ARG A 56 11.29 4.69 -8.79
C ARG A 56 10.82 5.89 -9.58
N SER A 57 9.64 5.79 -10.19
CA SER A 57 9.09 6.88 -11.01
C SER A 57 7.58 7.10 -10.84
N ALA A 58 7.00 6.60 -9.74
CA ALA A 58 5.61 6.87 -9.42
C ALA A 58 5.42 8.29 -8.88
N GLN A 59 4.28 8.91 -9.21
CA GLN A 59 3.88 10.17 -8.57
C GLN A 59 3.30 9.89 -7.18
N LYS A 60 3.70 10.67 -6.19
CA LYS A 60 3.28 10.53 -4.80
C LYS A 60 2.72 11.83 -4.22
N LYS A 61 1.78 11.69 -3.30
CA LYS A 61 1.28 12.77 -2.46
C LYS A 61 1.11 12.25 -1.03
N TRP A 62 1.72 12.93 -0.07
CA TRP A 62 1.50 12.63 1.34
C TRP A 62 0.18 13.22 1.84
N PHE A 63 -0.52 12.49 2.71
CA PHE A 63 -1.70 13.01 3.39
C PHE A 63 -1.30 14.15 4.33
N GLY A 64 -2.02 15.27 4.26
CA GLY A 64 -1.79 16.43 5.14
C GLY A 64 -0.42 17.10 5.00
N ALA A 65 0.35 16.80 3.96
CA ALA A 65 1.71 17.30 3.82
C ALA A 65 1.75 18.71 3.24
N ALA A 66 2.33 19.63 3.98
CA ALA A 66 2.92 20.83 3.42
C ALA A 66 4.35 20.59 2.89
N ASP A 67 5.06 19.61 3.44
CA ASP A 67 6.40 19.22 3.03
C ASP A 67 6.37 17.78 2.48
N PRO A 68 6.61 17.58 1.16
CA PRO A 68 6.62 16.26 0.55
C PRO A 68 7.75 15.35 1.08
N ASN A 69 8.78 15.90 1.70
CA ASN A 69 9.89 15.13 2.28
C ASN A 69 9.61 14.68 3.72
N SER A 70 8.53 15.13 4.34
CA SER A 70 8.15 14.72 5.68
C SER A 70 7.26 13.49 5.64
N GLU A 71 7.69 12.39 6.25
CA GLU A 71 6.91 11.16 6.37
C GLU A 71 5.99 11.15 7.59
N GLN A 72 6.26 11.98 8.58
CA GLN A 72 5.45 12.04 9.79
C GLN A 72 4.22 12.92 9.59
N ARG A 73 3.09 12.42 10.05
CA ARG A 73 1.79 13.10 9.98
C ARG A 73 1.11 13.06 11.34
N ASN A 74 0.42 14.13 11.64
CA ASN A 74 -0.42 14.17 12.82
C ASN A 74 -1.77 13.52 12.49
N ALA A 75 -2.13 12.47 13.22
CA ALA A 75 -3.38 11.74 13.05
C ALA A 75 -4.63 12.61 13.31
N ASP A 76 -4.49 13.67 14.11
CA ASP A 76 -5.58 14.54 14.49
C ASP A 76 -5.83 15.70 13.50
N VAL A 77 -5.03 15.80 12.44
CA VAL A 77 -5.15 16.86 11.44
C VAL A 77 -5.91 16.36 10.22
N GLU A 78 -7.03 17.02 9.92
CA GLU A 78 -7.73 16.85 8.65
C GLU A 78 -7.00 17.57 7.51
N ASP A 79 -6.99 16.94 6.34
CA ASP A 79 -6.55 17.60 5.11
C ASP A 79 -7.77 18.20 4.39
N PRO A 80 -7.94 19.54 4.39
CA PRO A 80 -9.10 20.19 3.79
C PRO A 80 -9.14 20.07 2.25
N SER A 81 -8.05 19.66 1.62
CA SER A 81 -8.00 19.39 0.18
C SER A 81 -8.59 18.04 -0.21
N LEU A 82 -8.84 17.18 0.76
CA LEU A 82 -9.36 15.83 0.57
C LEU A 82 -10.85 15.73 0.96
N SER A 83 -11.53 14.73 0.44
CA SER A 83 -12.91 14.46 0.83
C SER A 83 -13.02 14.02 2.29
N LYS A 84 -14.24 14.14 2.83
CA LYS A 84 -14.55 13.62 4.16
C LYS A 84 -14.21 12.13 4.29
N ALA A 85 -14.51 11.31 3.28
CA ALA A 85 -14.22 9.88 3.31
C ALA A 85 -12.72 9.59 3.44
N TRP A 86 -11.85 10.34 2.76
CA TRP A 86 -10.40 10.20 2.90
C TRP A 86 -9.91 10.60 4.30
N ASN A 87 -10.44 11.68 4.86
CA ASN A 87 -10.11 12.09 6.23
C ASN A 87 -10.60 11.05 7.26
N GLU A 88 -11.83 10.56 7.13
CA GLU A 88 -12.37 9.50 7.99
C GLU A 88 -11.55 8.22 7.90
N PHE A 89 -11.12 7.82 6.69
CA PHE A 89 -10.25 6.66 6.51
C PHE A 89 -8.89 6.85 7.17
N PHE A 90 -8.29 8.03 7.01
CA PHE A 90 -7.02 8.37 7.65
C PHE A 90 -7.10 8.29 9.17
N HIS A 91 -8.16 8.84 9.79
CA HIS A 91 -8.39 8.71 11.22
C HIS A 91 -8.62 7.25 11.65
N TYR A 92 -9.39 6.50 10.85
CA TYR A 92 -9.70 5.12 11.16
C TYR A 92 -8.45 4.23 11.21
N ILE A 93 -7.51 4.37 10.29
CA ILE A 93 -6.27 3.55 10.29
C ILE A 93 -5.34 3.85 11.47
N HIS A 94 -5.54 4.97 12.18
CA HIS A 94 -4.85 5.29 13.43
C HIS A 94 -5.59 4.76 14.67
N SER A 95 -6.80 4.24 14.50
CA SER A 95 -7.60 3.77 15.63
C SER A 95 -7.04 2.49 16.22
N LYS A 96 -7.26 2.34 17.53
CA LYS A 96 -6.94 1.06 18.20
C LYS A 96 -7.65 -0.12 17.57
N GLU A 97 -8.89 0.04 17.13
CA GLU A 97 -9.66 -1.02 16.45
C GLU A 97 -8.93 -1.51 15.19
N PHE A 98 -8.46 -0.58 14.35
CA PHE A 98 -7.74 -0.95 13.13
C PHE A 98 -6.43 -1.66 13.43
N LEU A 99 -5.63 -1.14 14.37
CA LEU A 99 -4.36 -1.73 14.79
C LEU A 99 -4.56 -3.12 15.41
N ASP A 100 -5.55 -3.30 16.29
CA ASP A 100 -5.88 -4.60 16.88
C ASP A 100 -6.29 -5.62 15.80
N ASN A 101 -7.11 -5.22 14.84
CA ASN A 101 -7.55 -6.08 13.74
C ASN A 101 -6.37 -6.47 12.83
N MET A 102 -5.50 -5.53 12.49
CA MET A 102 -4.30 -5.82 11.71
C MET A 102 -3.29 -6.68 12.48
N SER A 103 -3.14 -6.48 13.79
CA SER A 103 -2.34 -7.35 14.64
C SER A 103 -2.87 -8.78 14.66
N LYS A 104 -4.18 -8.94 14.79
CA LYS A 104 -4.84 -10.26 14.72
C LYS A 104 -4.65 -10.93 13.34
N TYR A 105 -4.79 -10.15 12.27
CA TYR A 105 -4.60 -10.63 10.90
C TYR A 105 -3.17 -11.13 10.68
N SER A 106 -2.19 -10.32 11.02
CA SER A 106 -0.78 -10.58 10.74
C SER A 106 -0.10 -11.51 11.76
N GLY A 107 -0.58 -11.54 13.01
CA GLY A 107 0.11 -12.15 14.13
C GLY A 107 1.30 -11.33 14.64
N ILE A 108 1.43 -10.07 14.19
CA ILE A 108 2.46 -9.11 14.62
C ILE A 108 1.78 -8.07 15.50
N GLU A 109 2.35 -7.76 16.65
CA GLU A 109 1.85 -6.68 17.51
C GLU A 109 2.14 -5.34 16.85
N LEU A 110 1.09 -4.59 16.56
CA LEU A 110 1.14 -3.29 15.89
C LEU A 110 0.61 -2.22 16.86
N THR A 111 1.40 -1.18 17.07
CA THR A 111 1.12 -0.13 18.05
C THR A 111 1.04 1.27 17.45
N GLY A 112 1.33 1.40 16.15
CA GLY A 112 1.42 2.69 15.52
C GLY A 112 1.37 2.64 14.01
N PHE A 113 1.64 3.79 13.46
CA PHE A 113 1.54 4.11 12.05
C PHE A 113 2.71 5.03 11.66
N THR A 114 3.30 4.84 10.50
CA THR A 114 4.46 5.66 10.09
C THR A 114 4.12 6.67 9.00
N HIS A 115 3.49 6.25 7.92
CA HIS A 115 3.19 7.14 6.79
C HIS A 115 1.96 6.69 6.03
N PHE A 116 1.32 7.65 5.37
CA PHE A 116 0.22 7.42 4.43
C PHE A 116 0.45 8.27 3.19
N GLY A 117 0.45 7.63 2.03
CA GLY A 117 0.62 8.31 0.76
C GLY A 117 -0.32 7.80 -0.32
N PHE A 118 -0.78 8.74 -1.14
CA PHE A 118 -1.39 8.45 -2.43
C PHE A 118 -0.28 8.17 -3.44
N VAL A 119 -0.49 7.20 -4.31
CA VAL A 119 0.48 6.79 -5.33
C VAL A 119 -0.23 6.64 -6.67
N VAL A 120 0.30 7.28 -7.71
CA VAL A 120 -0.16 7.09 -9.08
C VAL A 120 0.99 6.61 -9.94
N ASN A 121 0.84 5.42 -10.51
CA ASN A 121 1.71 4.94 -11.56
C ASN A 121 1.03 5.17 -12.91
N GLY A 122 1.71 5.90 -13.79
CA GLY A 122 1.32 6.14 -15.17
C GLY A 122 2.29 5.50 -16.15
N LYS A 123 2.09 5.73 -17.44
CA LYS A 123 3.01 5.28 -18.49
C LYS A 123 4.45 5.68 -18.19
N GLY A 124 5.37 4.73 -18.25
CA GLY A 124 6.77 4.92 -17.91
C GLY A 124 7.11 4.73 -16.42
N SER A 125 6.12 4.56 -15.57
CA SER A 125 6.37 4.29 -14.15
C SER A 125 6.83 2.86 -13.91
N PHE A 126 7.70 2.70 -12.93
CA PHE A 126 8.17 1.41 -12.41
C PHE A 126 8.72 1.59 -11.00
N ASN A 127 8.85 0.49 -10.28
CA ASN A 127 9.71 0.38 -9.10
C ASN A 127 10.53 -0.89 -9.24
N MET A 128 11.85 -0.76 -9.22
CA MET A 128 12.74 -1.93 -9.20
C MET A 128 12.55 -2.74 -7.92
N PRO A 129 12.87 -4.05 -7.93
CA PRO A 129 12.81 -4.86 -6.72
C PRO A 129 13.66 -4.24 -5.61
N HIS A 130 13.07 -4.00 -4.47
CA HIS A 130 13.75 -3.44 -3.30
C HIS A 130 13.10 -3.97 -2.02
N ALA A 131 13.85 -3.96 -0.93
CA ALA A 131 13.34 -4.23 0.41
C ALA A 131 13.55 -2.99 1.28
N HIS A 132 12.61 -2.75 2.18
CA HIS A 132 12.78 -1.69 3.17
C HIS A 132 13.60 -2.23 4.34
N HIS A 133 14.62 -1.48 4.75
CA HIS A 133 15.34 -1.79 5.98
C HIS A 133 14.53 -1.25 7.14
N ALA A 134 13.78 -2.10 7.81
CA ALA A 134 13.12 -1.71 9.05
C ALA A 134 14.19 -1.30 10.07
N THR A 135 14.13 -0.07 10.54
CA THR A 135 15.13 0.54 11.44
C THR A 135 15.21 -0.11 12.84
N LYS A 136 14.37 -1.10 13.12
CA LYS A 136 14.26 -1.78 14.42
C LYS A 136 14.13 -3.30 14.30
N GLN A 137 14.96 -3.95 13.50
CA GLN A 137 14.94 -5.42 13.45
C GLN A 137 15.88 -6.02 14.50
N LYS A 138 15.29 -6.77 15.44
CA LYS A 138 15.99 -7.82 16.18
C LYS A 138 15.64 -9.15 15.52
N ASN A 139 16.64 -9.81 14.93
CA ASN A 139 16.59 -11.23 14.55
C ASN A 139 15.56 -11.60 13.46
N ASP A 140 15.63 -11.09 12.23
CA ASP A 140 14.81 -11.52 11.07
C ASP A 140 13.26 -11.46 11.26
N TYR A 141 12.76 -10.92 12.36
CA TYR A 141 11.32 -10.73 12.59
C TYR A 141 10.85 -9.40 12.01
N ALA A 142 9.74 -9.46 11.30
CA ALA A 142 9.05 -8.27 10.82
C ALA A 142 8.36 -7.55 11.97
N TYR A 143 8.62 -6.25 12.08
CA TYR A 143 7.90 -5.37 13.01
C TYR A 143 6.92 -4.44 12.31
N ASN A 144 7.01 -4.34 10.99
CA ASN A 144 6.22 -3.44 10.18
C ASN A 144 5.37 -4.22 9.18
N ILE A 145 4.18 -3.68 8.90
CA ILE A 145 3.30 -4.17 7.85
C ILE A 145 3.08 -3.05 6.85
N THR A 146 3.44 -3.27 5.60
CA THR A 146 3.09 -2.37 4.50
C THR A 146 1.84 -2.84 3.79
N ILE A 147 0.94 -1.91 3.52
CA ILE A 147 -0.36 -2.10 2.90
C ILE A 147 -0.44 -1.22 1.66
N LEU A 148 -0.75 -1.84 0.52
CA LEU A 148 -1.03 -1.13 -0.73
C LEU A 148 -2.44 -1.49 -1.20
N ALA A 149 -3.37 -0.54 -1.12
CA ALA A 149 -4.73 -0.73 -1.61
C ALA A 149 -4.93 -0.01 -2.95
N TYR A 150 -5.61 -0.66 -3.89
CA TYR A 150 -5.71 -0.24 -5.29
C TYR A 150 -7.10 0.27 -5.65
N PHE A 151 -7.09 1.27 -6.55
CA PHE A 151 -8.26 1.95 -7.10
C PHE A 151 -8.15 2.02 -8.62
N ALA A 152 -8.06 0.88 -9.30
CA ALA A 152 -7.80 0.81 -10.73
C ALA A 152 -8.90 0.05 -11.49
N LYS A 153 -10.10 0.65 -11.55
CA LYS A 153 -11.21 0.13 -12.36
C LYS A 153 -10.80 -0.01 -13.84
N GLY A 154 -11.16 -1.16 -14.42
CA GLY A 154 -10.84 -1.44 -15.82
C GLY A 154 -9.42 -1.95 -16.07
N TRP A 155 -8.59 -2.13 -15.03
CA TRP A 155 -7.33 -2.85 -15.15
C TRP A 155 -7.59 -4.31 -15.57
N LYS A 156 -6.74 -4.85 -16.43
CA LYS A 156 -6.89 -6.21 -16.95
C LYS A 156 -5.76 -7.09 -16.44
N HIS A 157 -6.09 -8.34 -16.16
CA HIS A 157 -5.10 -9.34 -15.73
C HIS A 157 -3.93 -9.41 -16.72
N GLY A 158 -2.70 -9.37 -16.18
CA GLY A 158 -1.46 -9.36 -16.94
C GLY A 158 -0.95 -7.97 -17.36
N GLU A 159 -1.73 -6.90 -17.15
CA GLU A 159 -1.21 -5.54 -17.29
C GLU A 159 -0.27 -5.20 -16.12
N PRO A 160 0.79 -4.42 -16.35
CA PRO A 160 1.67 -3.95 -15.27
C PRO A 160 0.94 -2.99 -14.34
N GLY A 161 1.56 -2.71 -13.21
CA GLY A 161 1.12 -1.66 -12.31
C GLY A 161 0.66 -2.16 -10.95
N GLY A 162 0.55 -3.47 -10.72
CA GLY A 162 0.44 -4.06 -9.38
C GLY A 162 1.79 -4.14 -8.69
N THR A 163 1.80 -4.13 -7.36
CA THR A 163 3.02 -4.42 -6.60
C THR A 163 3.22 -5.91 -6.56
N TYR A 164 4.29 -6.37 -7.17
CA TYR A 164 4.71 -7.77 -7.10
C TYR A 164 5.53 -8.03 -5.82
N ILE A 165 5.59 -9.30 -5.45
CA ILE A 165 6.47 -9.85 -4.42
C ILE A 165 7.53 -10.69 -5.12
N ALA A 166 8.79 -10.51 -4.74
CA ALA A 166 9.93 -11.23 -5.29
C ALA A 166 10.75 -11.91 -4.18
N SER A 167 11.49 -12.94 -4.52
CA SER A 167 12.34 -13.65 -3.56
C SER A 167 13.72 -13.01 -3.38
N ASP A 168 14.14 -12.16 -4.34
CA ASP A 168 15.38 -11.38 -4.29
C ASP A 168 15.31 -10.10 -5.13
N GLU A 169 16.45 -9.47 -5.42
CA GLU A 169 16.60 -8.20 -6.12
C GLU A 169 16.34 -8.24 -7.62
N ASP A 170 16.04 -9.41 -8.19
CA ASP A 170 15.84 -9.59 -9.63
C ASP A 170 14.35 -9.82 -9.95
N GLU A 171 13.82 -9.13 -10.97
CA GLU A 171 12.44 -9.34 -11.43
C GLU A 171 12.17 -10.79 -11.93
N SER A 172 13.19 -11.54 -12.32
CA SER A 172 13.02 -12.96 -12.63
C SER A 172 12.65 -13.81 -11.41
N SER A 173 12.85 -13.29 -10.21
CA SER A 173 12.51 -13.92 -8.94
C SER A 173 11.10 -13.62 -8.44
N ILE A 174 10.24 -12.95 -9.24
CA ILE A 174 8.85 -12.65 -8.88
C ILE A 174 8.10 -13.96 -8.61
N ILE A 175 7.51 -14.03 -7.41
CA ILE A 175 6.73 -15.17 -6.93
C ILE A 175 5.24 -14.89 -6.83
N PHE A 176 4.85 -13.62 -6.85
CA PHE A 176 3.46 -13.21 -6.83
C PHE A 176 3.29 -11.86 -7.53
N GLU A 177 2.23 -11.75 -8.32
CA GLU A 177 1.71 -10.48 -8.88
C GLU A 177 0.20 -10.42 -8.67
N PRO A 178 -0.36 -9.24 -8.34
CA PRO A 178 -1.81 -9.08 -8.28
C PRO A 178 -2.46 -9.35 -9.64
N TYR A 179 -3.55 -10.08 -9.64
CA TYR A 179 -4.35 -10.39 -10.82
C TYR A 179 -5.61 -9.53 -10.94
N ASN A 180 -5.81 -8.63 -10.00
CA ASN A 180 -6.88 -7.64 -9.96
C ASN A 180 -6.39 -6.41 -9.19
N LEU A 181 -6.73 -5.19 -9.64
CA LEU A 181 -6.39 -3.94 -8.97
C LEU A 181 -7.64 -3.08 -8.69
N ASP A 182 -8.83 -3.68 -8.74
CA ASP A 182 -10.10 -3.00 -8.43
C ASP A 182 -10.59 -3.44 -7.03
N ASN A 183 -10.54 -2.54 -6.05
CA ASN A 183 -10.88 -2.81 -4.65
C ASN A 183 -10.08 -3.97 -4.04
N THR A 184 -8.79 -4.00 -4.30
CA THR A 184 -7.90 -5.05 -3.79
C THR A 184 -6.75 -4.47 -3.00
N CYS A 185 -6.06 -5.32 -2.25
CA CYS A 185 -4.95 -4.90 -1.40
C CYS A 185 -3.84 -5.95 -1.40
N VAL A 186 -2.59 -5.52 -1.57
CA VAL A 186 -1.40 -6.30 -1.23
C VAL A 186 -0.92 -5.89 0.14
N ILE A 187 -0.68 -6.85 1.01
CA ILE A 187 -0.20 -6.66 2.39
C ILE A 187 1.06 -7.51 2.54
N PHE A 188 2.13 -6.95 3.07
CA PHE A 188 3.32 -7.72 3.35
C PHE A 188 4.05 -7.24 4.62
N ALA A 189 4.73 -8.20 5.26
CA ALA A 189 5.60 -7.91 6.38
C ALA A 189 6.95 -7.40 5.89
N GLU A 190 7.42 -6.28 6.44
CA GLU A 190 8.74 -5.74 6.10
C GLU A 190 9.84 -6.51 6.81
N THR A 191 10.74 -7.09 6.00
CA THR A 191 11.94 -7.80 6.44
C THR A 191 13.11 -7.37 5.54
N PRO A 192 14.37 -7.67 5.88
CA PRO A 192 15.50 -7.44 4.98
C PRO A 192 15.40 -8.15 3.63
N ARG A 193 14.46 -9.10 3.50
CA ARG A 193 14.23 -9.91 2.30
C ARG A 193 12.84 -9.74 1.70
N SER A 194 12.08 -8.73 2.13
CA SER A 194 10.74 -8.45 1.58
C SER A 194 10.81 -7.68 0.26
N PHE A 195 11.49 -8.28 -0.72
CA PHE A 195 11.64 -7.68 -2.05
C PHE A 195 10.29 -7.53 -2.73
N HIS A 196 10.03 -6.34 -3.20
CA HIS A 196 8.81 -5.97 -3.90
C HIS A 196 9.08 -4.84 -4.88
N GLY A 197 8.18 -4.67 -5.84
CA GLY A 197 8.31 -3.62 -6.84
C GLY A 197 7.06 -3.53 -7.72
N SER A 198 7.18 -2.82 -8.83
CA SER A 198 6.14 -2.81 -9.87
C SER A 198 6.78 -2.79 -11.25
N ARG A 199 6.27 -3.60 -12.18
CA ARG A 199 6.77 -3.66 -13.55
C ARG A 199 6.61 -2.33 -14.26
N TYR A 200 7.47 -2.11 -15.26
CA TYR A 200 7.39 -0.94 -16.11
C TYR A 200 6.02 -0.85 -16.81
N MET A 201 5.35 0.29 -16.66
CA MET A 201 4.05 0.56 -17.26
C MET A 201 4.19 1.03 -18.70
N THR A 202 3.74 0.21 -19.63
CA THR A 202 3.70 0.53 -21.07
C THR A 202 2.38 1.16 -21.49
N GLN A 203 1.29 0.92 -20.75
CA GLN A 203 -0.05 1.39 -21.05
C GLN A 203 -0.21 2.87 -20.75
N ASP A 204 -0.98 3.56 -21.57
CA ASP A 204 -1.44 4.93 -21.32
C ASP A 204 -2.65 4.91 -20.36
N ALA A 205 -2.36 4.56 -19.10
CA ALA A 205 -3.34 4.41 -18.04
C ALA A 205 -2.73 4.90 -16.71
N GLN A 206 -3.60 5.22 -15.75
CA GLN A 206 -3.20 5.56 -14.40
C GLN A 206 -3.65 4.48 -13.44
N ARG A 207 -2.70 3.86 -12.75
CA ARG A 207 -2.98 3.01 -11.60
C ARG A 207 -2.94 3.86 -10.33
N LYS A 208 -4.07 4.00 -9.69
CA LYS A 208 -4.23 4.69 -8.41
C LYS A 208 -4.11 3.71 -7.27
N SER A 209 -3.37 4.04 -6.25
CA SER A 209 -3.24 3.26 -5.02
C SER A 209 -2.94 4.16 -3.83
N ILE A 210 -3.14 3.63 -2.64
CA ILE A 210 -2.62 4.20 -1.40
C ILE A 210 -1.60 3.25 -0.83
N GLN A 211 -0.59 3.80 -0.16
CA GLN A 211 0.42 3.05 0.57
C GLN A 211 0.51 3.58 1.99
N PHE A 212 0.47 2.69 2.97
CA PHE A 212 0.71 3.03 4.36
C PHE A 212 1.38 1.89 5.11
N THR A 213 2.08 2.22 6.18
CA THR A 213 2.86 1.26 6.97
C THR A 213 2.48 1.37 8.45
N LEU A 214 2.27 0.22 9.05
CA LEU A 214 1.98 0.03 10.47
C LEU A 214 3.24 -0.51 11.19
N VAL A 215 3.46 -0.09 12.44
CA VAL A 215 4.62 -0.44 13.28
C VAL A 215 4.19 -0.92 14.65
#